data_bc01edfc6334ca4da979a80aeb9a5ea7
#
_entry.id   bc01edfc6334ca4da979a80aeb9a5ea7
#
_cell.length_a   1.000
_cell.length_b   1.000
_cell.length_c   1.000
_cell.angle_alpha   90.00
_cell.angle_beta   90.00
_cell.angle_gamma   90.00
#
_symmetry.space_group_name_H-M   'P 1'
#
loop_
_entity.id
_entity.type
_entity.pdbx_description
1 polymer ?
#
loop_
_entity_poly.entity_id
_entity_poly.type
_entity_poly.pdbx_seq_one_letter_code
_entity_poly.pdbx_strand_id
1 'polypeptide(L)'
;MARTVVVIDDSKFLVKQIVSFFEKNLGFEVVATGIDGNDAVEMYRKHSPDLLTLDITMPNKDGQQAMKEIFAEFPDANILMISAVRGDTMLECMNMGAKGYVEKPLKFGDAEFMRDFQDTVEEIFNS
;
A
#
# COMPACT_ATOMS: atom_id res chain seq x y z
N MET A 1 -5.46 18.21 9.29
CA MET A 1 -5.64 17.76 7.88
C MET A 1 -5.48 16.25 7.82
N ALA A 2 -6.29 15.61 6.99
CA ALA A 2 -6.19 14.16 6.81
C ALA A 2 -4.93 13.80 6.04
N ARG A 3 -4.32 12.66 6.40
CA ARG A 3 -3.24 12.08 5.60
C ARG A 3 -3.82 11.54 4.30
N THR A 4 -3.03 11.54 3.25
CA THR A 4 -3.45 11.08 1.93
C THR A 4 -2.88 9.70 1.62
N VAL A 5 -3.63 8.91 0.86
CA VAL A 5 -3.21 7.57 0.45
C VAL A 5 -3.58 7.32 -1.01
N VAL A 6 -2.69 6.61 -1.70
CA VAL A 6 -2.94 6.02 -3.03
C VAL A 6 -3.02 4.50 -2.83
N VAL A 7 -4.06 3.87 -3.39
CA VAL A 7 -4.30 2.43 -3.25
C VAL A 7 -4.14 1.75 -4.59
N ILE A 8 -3.19 0.82 -4.69
CA ILE A 8 -2.86 0.10 -5.92
C ILE A 8 -3.00 -1.41 -5.72
N ASP A 9 -3.94 -2.01 -6.45
CA ASP A 9 -4.19 -3.46 -6.45
C ASP A 9 -4.93 -3.80 -7.74
N ASP A 10 -4.62 -4.92 -8.37
CA ASP A 10 -5.27 -5.32 -9.62
C ASP A 10 -6.70 -5.85 -9.42
N SER A 11 -7.10 -6.12 -8.18
CA SER A 11 -8.46 -6.49 -7.84
C SER A 11 -9.30 -5.26 -7.51
N LYS A 12 -10.20 -4.88 -8.39
CA LYS A 12 -11.10 -3.73 -8.15
C LYS A 12 -11.94 -3.90 -6.89
N PHE A 13 -12.31 -5.14 -6.58
CA PHE A 13 -13.05 -5.45 -5.37
C PHE A 13 -12.22 -5.13 -4.12
N LEU A 14 -10.95 -5.57 -4.09
CA LEU A 14 -10.06 -5.30 -2.97
C LEU A 14 -9.73 -3.81 -2.85
N VAL A 15 -9.55 -3.12 -3.97
CA VAL A 15 -9.35 -1.66 -3.95
C VAL A 15 -10.49 -0.98 -3.20
N LYS A 16 -11.74 -1.35 -3.51
CA LYS A 16 -12.91 -0.76 -2.84
C LYS A 16 -12.90 -1.03 -1.34
N GLN A 17 -12.55 -2.25 -0.93
CA GLN A 17 -12.48 -2.60 0.49
C GLN A 17 -11.37 -1.83 1.22
N ILE A 18 -10.20 -1.74 0.61
CA ILE A 18 -9.06 -1.01 1.18
C ILE A 18 -9.39 0.48 1.29
N VAL A 19 -9.95 1.07 0.23
CA VAL A 19 -10.39 2.47 0.23
C VAL A 19 -11.37 2.73 1.38
N SER A 20 -12.39 1.88 1.49
CA SER A 20 -13.40 2.02 2.55
C SER A 20 -12.76 1.96 3.94
N PHE A 21 -11.82 1.04 4.16
CA PHE A 21 -11.12 0.92 5.43
C PHE A 21 -10.32 2.19 5.76
N PHE A 22 -9.55 2.69 4.80
CA PHE A 22 -8.75 3.91 5.01
C PHE A 22 -9.64 5.12 5.30
N GLU A 23 -10.72 5.28 4.55
CA GLU A 23 -11.61 6.43 4.73
C GLU A 23 -12.44 6.36 6.00
N LYS A 24 -13.05 5.21 6.27
CA LYS A 24 -14.01 5.07 7.39
C LYS A 24 -13.35 4.77 8.72
N ASN A 25 -12.26 3.99 8.72
CA ASN A 25 -11.63 3.54 9.95
C ASN A 25 -10.38 4.32 10.30
N LEU A 26 -9.61 4.78 9.32
CA LEU A 26 -8.34 5.45 9.56
C LEU A 26 -8.38 6.96 9.31
N GLY A 27 -9.45 7.47 8.71
CA GLY A 27 -9.60 8.91 8.46
C GLY A 27 -8.67 9.46 7.40
N PHE A 28 -8.19 8.63 6.48
CA PHE A 28 -7.35 9.08 5.35
C PHE A 28 -8.22 9.62 4.22
N GLU A 29 -7.62 10.50 3.43
CA GLU A 29 -8.19 10.90 2.15
C GLU A 29 -7.55 10.05 1.04
N VAL A 30 -8.35 9.27 0.32
CA VAL A 30 -7.88 8.48 -0.82
C VAL A 30 -7.84 9.39 -2.04
N VAL A 31 -6.66 9.72 -2.52
CA VAL A 31 -6.47 10.69 -3.61
C VAL A 31 -6.41 10.05 -4.99
N ALA A 32 -6.10 8.76 -5.07
CA ALA A 32 -6.09 8.03 -6.32
C ALA A 32 -6.06 6.53 -6.07
N THR A 33 -6.47 5.75 -7.09
CA THR A 33 -6.36 4.30 -7.10
C THR A 33 -5.81 3.84 -8.44
N GLY A 34 -5.27 2.63 -8.50
CA GLY A 34 -4.77 2.06 -9.74
C GLY A 34 -4.73 0.55 -9.67
N ILE A 35 -4.38 -0.09 -10.79
CA ILE A 35 -4.47 -1.54 -10.96
C ILE A 35 -3.13 -2.21 -11.31
N ASP A 36 -2.07 -1.45 -11.53
CA ASP A 36 -0.76 -2.01 -11.83
C ASP A 36 0.38 -1.12 -11.36
N GLY A 37 1.62 -1.58 -11.57
CA GLY A 37 2.80 -0.86 -11.15
C GLY A 37 3.04 0.44 -11.89
N ASN A 38 2.58 0.55 -13.14
CA ASN A 38 2.67 1.80 -13.89
C ASN A 38 1.78 2.86 -13.26
N ASP A 39 0.57 2.48 -12.88
CA ASP A 39 -0.34 3.38 -12.15
C ASP A 39 0.27 3.83 -10.82
N ALA A 40 0.94 2.91 -10.11
CA ALA A 40 1.57 3.23 -8.84
C ALA A 40 2.61 4.34 -9.00
N VAL A 41 3.50 4.22 -9.97
CA VAL A 41 4.54 5.21 -10.22
C VAL A 41 3.92 6.55 -10.64
N GLU A 42 2.98 6.51 -11.59
CA GLU A 42 2.33 7.71 -12.11
C GLU A 42 1.54 8.45 -11.03
N MET A 43 0.74 7.72 -10.25
CA MET A 43 -0.08 8.31 -9.19
C MET A 43 0.77 8.84 -8.04
N TYR A 44 1.88 8.18 -7.73
CA TYR A 44 2.80 8.70 -6.72
C TYR A 44 3.40 10.04 -7.15
N ARG A 45 3.87 10.13 -8.40
CA ARG A 45 4.42 11.39 -8.93
C ARG A 45 3.39 12.50 -8.91
N LYS A 46 2.17 12.19 -9.30
CA LYS A 46 1.10 13.19 -9.43
C LYS A 46 0.62 13.71 -8.07
N HIS A 47 0.48 12.82 -7.09
CA HIS A 47 -0.19 13.15 -5.84
C HIS A 47 0.74 13.29 -4.64
N SER A 48 1.95 12.78 -4.71
CA SER A 48 2.88 12.74 -3.57
C SER A 48 2.17 12.37 -2.26
N PRO A 49 1.51 11.19 -2.21
CA PRO A 49 0.71 10.83 -1.05
C PRO A 49 1.55 10.60 0.19
N ASP A 50 0.92 10.70 1.36
CA ASP A 50 1.58 10.35 2.62
C ASP A 50 1.84 8.85 2.70
N LEU A 51 1.01 8.02 2.05
CA LEU A 51 1.14 6.58 2.04
C LEU A 51 0.72 6.03 0.68
N LEU A 52 1.45 5.03 0.20
CA LEU A 52 1.08 4.22 -0.96
C LEU A 52 0.87 2.78 -0.50
N THR A 53 -0.31 2.20 -0.75
CA THR A 53 -0.49 0.76 -0.59
C THR A 53 -0.30 0.09 -1.94
N LEU A 54 0.40 -1.04 -1.96
CA LEU A 54 0.89 -1.64 -3.20
C LEU A 54 0.87 -3.16 -3.11
N ASP A 55 0.19 -3.81 -4.05
CA ASP A 55 0.27 -5.26 -4.22
C ASP A 55 1.55 -5.61 -4.99
N ILE A 56 2.00 -6.84 -4.89
CA ILE A 56 3.19 -7.33 -5.62
C ILE A 56 2.80 -7.85 -6.99
N THR A 57 1.87 -8.80 -7.05
CA THR A 57 1.50 -9.47 -8.30
C THR A 57 0.44 -8.70 -9.06
N MET A 58 0.87 -8.02 -10.11
CA MET A 58 -0.01 -7.20 -10.96
C MET A 58 0.44 -7.30 -12.42
N PRO A 59 -0.47 -7.06 -13.39
CA PRO A 59 -0.08 -7.06 -14.80
C PRO A 59 0.81 -5.87 -15.14
N ASN A 60 1.47 -5.91 -16.29
CA ASN A 60 2.32 -4.87 -16.88
C ASN A 60 3.59 -4.58 -16.08
N LYS A 61 3.47 -4.16 -14.84
CA LYS A 61 4.59 -3.90 -13.94
C LYS A 61 4.19 -4.35 -12.54
N ASP A 62 4.98 -5.22 -11.92
CA ASP A 62 4.71 -5.70 -10.57
C ASP A 62 5.06 -4.67 -9.48
N GLY A 63 4.64 -4.97 -8.25
CA GLY A 63 4.82 -4.04 -7.14
C GLY A 63 6.27 -3.83 -6.74
N GLN A 64 7.13 -4.84 -6.85
CA GLN A 64 8.55 -4.69 -6.50
C GLN A 64 9.24 -3.74 -7.49
N GLN A 65 8.96 -3.89 -8.77
CA GLN A 65 9.52 -3.02 -9.80
C GLN A 65 9.02 -1.58 -9.63
N ALA A 66 7.72 -1.42 -9.37
CA ALA A 66 7.14 -0.10 -9.11
C ALA A 66 7.79 0.56 -7.88
N MET A 67 7.95 -0.19 -6.80
CA MET A 67 8.58 0.31 -5.58
C MET A 67 10.01 0.75 -5.82
N LYS A 68 10.78 -0.02 -6.59
CA LYS A 68 12.15 0.33 -6.94
C LYS A 68 12.21 1.65 -7.69
N GLU A 69 11.32 1.85 -8.65
CA GLU A 69 11.26 3.10 -9.42
C GLU A 69 10.85 4.28 -8.54
N ILE A 70 9.88 4.08 -7.65
CA ILE A 70 9.45 5.13 -6.73
C ILE A 70 10.58 5.53 -5.79
N PHE A 71 11.28 4.58 -5.20
CA PHE A 71 12.38 4.89 -4.28
C PHE A 71 13.59 5.54 -4.98
N ALA A 72 13.79 5.26 -6.26
CA ALA A 72 14.85 5.93 -7.03
C ALA A 72 14.61 7.44 -7.14
N GLU A 73 13.34 7.84 -7.15
CA GLU A 73 12.93 9.23 -7.31
C GLU A 73 12.52 9.86 -5.98
N PHE A 74 11.92 9.08 -5.09
CA PHE A 74 11.41 9.52 -3.80
C PHE A 74 11.90 8.57 -2.70
N PRO A 75 13.15 8.71 -2.25
CA PRO A 75 13.73 7.75 -1.29
C PRO A 75 13.03 7.69 0.07
N ASP A 76 12.28 8.72 0.43
CA ASP A 76 11.55 8.76 1.71
C ASP A 76 10.09 8.32 1.60
N ALA A 77 9.68 7.75 0.46
CA ALA A 77 8.30 7.32 0.25
C ALA A 77 7.87 6.31 1.30
N ASN A 78 6.65 6.45 1.81
CA ASN A 78 6.04 5.48 2.70
C ASN A 78 5.22 4.49 1.86
N ILE A 79 5.71 3.27 1.74
CA ILE A 79 5.05 2.22 0.97
C ILE A 79 4.69 1.07 1.89
N LEU A 80 3.40 0.72 1.89
CA LEU A 80 2.86 -0.44 2.61
C LEU A 80 2.50 -1.51 1.58
N MET A 81 3.16 -2.67 1.66
CA MET A 81 2.82 -3.79 0.79
C MET A 81 1.58 -4.51 1.31
N ILE A 82 0.66 -4.85 0.42
CA ILE A 82 -0.54 -5.64 0.74
C ILE A 82 -0.59 -6.76 -0.29
N SER A 83 -0.24 -7.98 0.10
CA SER A 83 -0.06 -9.06 -0.87
C SER A 83 -0.29 -10.44 -0.27
N ALA A 84 -0.63 -11.40 -1.14
CA ALA A 84 -0.69 -12.82 -0.78
C ALA A 84 0.70 -13.48 -0.82
N VAL A 85 1.70 -12.82 -1.39
CA VAL A 85 3.06 -13.36 -1.48
C VAL A 85 3.73 -13.31 -0.12
N ARG A 86 4.45 -14.38 0.24
CA ARG A 86 5.08 -14.55 1.55
C ARG A 86 6.54 -14.98 1.40
N GLY A 87 7.23 -15.13 2.53
CA GLY A 87 8.58 -15.66 2.58
C GLY A 87 9.63 -14.70 2.07
N ASP A 88 10.50 -15.20 1.20
CA ASP A 88 11.66 -14.43 0.73
C ASP A 88 11.28 -13.13 0.01
N THR A 89 10.20 -13.15 -0.75
CA THR A 89 9.73 -11.95 -1.45
C THR A 89 9.30 -10.87 -0.46
N MET A 90 8.63 -11.25 0.63
CA MET A 90 8.27 -10.31 1.68
C MET A 90 9.53 -9.68 2.28
N LEU A 91 10.55 -10.49 2.59
CA LEU A 91 11.82 -10.00 3.15
C LEU A 91 12.53 -9.07 2.17
N GLU A 92 12.51 -9.39 0.87
CA GLU A 92 13.10 -8.54 -0.16
C GLU A 92 12.41 -7.17 -0.19
N CYS A 93 11.08 -7.13 -0.12
CA CYS A 93 10.34 -5.87 -0.09
C CYS A 93 10.73 -5.02 1.12
N MET A 94 10.83 -5.63 2.30
CA MET A 94 11.22 -4.91 3.51
C MET A 94 12.66 -4.40 3.40
N ASN A 95 13.56 -5.19 2.83
CA ASN A 95 14.95 -4.78 2.59
C ASN A 95 15.08 -3.65 1.56
N MET A 96 14.16 -3.58 0.61
CA MET A 96 14.12 -2.49 -0.38
C MET A 96 13.66 -1.17 0.23
N GLY A 97 13.01 -1.21 1.39
CA GLY A 97 12.56 -0.02 2.08
C GLY A 97 11.06 0.08 2.34
N ALA A 98 10.28 -0.96 2.02
CA ALA A 98 8.85 -0.97 2.38
C ALA A 98 8.71 -0.78 3.89
N LYS A 99 7.75 0.03 4.31
CA LYS A 99 7.57 0.39 5.72
C LYS A 99 6.70 -0.59 6.49
N GLY A 100 5.98 -1.44 5.79
CA GLY A 100 5.14 -2.47 6.40
C GLY A 100 4.65 -3.46 5.37
N TYR A 101 4.02 -4.53 5.85
CA TYR A 101 3.53 -5.61 5.01
C TYR A 101 2.26 -6.18 5.64
N VAL A 102 1.17 -6.21 4.88
CA VAL A 102 -0.09 -6.82 5.28
C VAL A 102 -0.36 -8.01 4.38
N GLU A 103 -0.56 -9.19 4.98
CA GLU A 103 -0.83 -10.40 4.21
C GLU A 103 -2.31 -10.54 3.87
N LYS A 104 -2.59 -10.95 2.63
CA LYS A 104 -3.94 -11.35 2.23
C LYS A 104 -4.22 -12.78 2.74
N PRO A 105 -5.48 -13.19 3.00
CA PRO A 105 -6.71 -12.45 2.69
C PRO A 105 -6.99 -11.32 3.68
N LEU A 106 -7.67 -10.27 3.18
CA LEU A 106 -8.02 -9.10 4.00
C LEU A 106 -9.34 -9.36 4.73
N LYS A 107 -9.24 -9.61 6.02
CA LYS A 107 -10.40 -10.02 6.85
C LYS A 107 -11.05 -8.83 7.54
N PHE A 108 -11.61 -7.92 6.75
CA PHE A 108 -12.21 -6.68 7.28
C PHE A 108 -13.44 -6.90 8.15
N GLY A 109 -13.99 -8.13 8.22
CA GLY A 109 -15.01 -8.49 9.18
C GLY A 109 -14.48 -8.92 10.53
N ASP A 110 -13.17 -9.04 10.69
CA ASP A 110 -12.51 -9.48 11.92
C ASP A 110 -11.88 -8.27 12.61
N ALA A 111 -12.32 -8.00 13.84
CA ALA A 111 -11.85 -6.83 14.59
C ALA A 111 -10.35 -6.89 14.90
N GLU A 112 -9.81 -8.08 15.15
CA GLU A 112 -8.38 -8.25 15.41
C GLU A 112 -7.56 -7.92 14.16
N PHE A 113 -7.98 -8.40 12.99
CA PHE A 113 -7.32 -8.09 11.73
C PHE A 113 -7.33 -6.58 11.46
N MET A 114 -8.47 -5.92 11.66
CA MET A 114 -8.57 -4.48 11.43
C MET A 114 -7.67 -3.69 12.38
N ARG A 115 -7.57 -4.13 13.64
CA ARG A 115 -6.69 -3.49 14.62
C ARG A 115 -5.23 -3.65 14.24
N ASP A 116 -4.82 -4.85 13.81
CA ASP A 116 -3.44 -5.11 13.39
C ASP A 116 -3.07 -4.28 12.16
N PHE A 117 -4.00 -4.15 11.21
CA PHE A 117 -3.80 -3.32 10.04
C PHE A 117 -3.64 -1.85 10.43
N GLN A 118 -4.52 -1.36 11.31
CA GLN A 118 -4.44 0.02 11.82
C GLN A 118 -3.11 0.26 12.54
N ASP A 119 -2.68 -0.66 13.39
CA ASP A 119 -1.40 -0.55 14.11
C ASP A 119 -0.23 -0.49 13.14
N THR A 120 -0.25 -1.31 12.08
CA THR A 120 0.79 -1.30 11.06
C THR A 120 0.89 0.08 10.39
N VAL A 121 -0.25 0.67 10.03
CA VAL A 121 -0.29 2.00 9.42
C VAL A 121 0.23 3.06 10.41
N GLU A 122 -0.24 3.02 11.64
CA GLU A 122 0.18 4.00 12.65
C GLU A 122 1.67 3.95 12.92
N GLU A 123 2.26 2.76 12.97
CA GLU A 123 3.71 2.59 13.16
C GLU A 123 4.53 3.25 12.07
N ILE A 124 4.04 3.27 10.84
CA ILE A 124 4.74 3.93 9.72
C ILE A 124 4.93 5.42 10.01
N PHE A 125 3.96 6.06 10.63
CA PHE A 125 3.98 7.49 10.90
C PHE A 125 4.51 7.87 12.27
N ASN A 126 4.68 6.91 13.16
CA ASN A 126 5.16 7.14 14.52
C ASN A 126 6.61 6.72 14.75
N SER A 127 7.28 6.27 13.72
CA SER A 127 8.68 5.81 13.83
C SER A 127 9.69 6.93 13.63
#